data_a7416613aeeb0759fa7cfa62fe82b061
#
_entry.id   a7416613aeeb0759fa7cfa62fe82b061
#
_cell.length_a   1.000
_cell.length_b   1.000
_cell.length_c   1.000
_cell.angle_alpha   90.00
_cell.angle_beta   90.00
_cell.angle_gamma   90.00
#
_symmetry.space_group_name_H-M   'P 1'
#
loop_
_entity.id
_entity.type
_entity.pdbx_description
1 polymer ?
#
loop_
_entity_poly.entity_id
_entity_poly.type
_entity_poly.pdbx_seq_one_letter_code
_entity_poly.pdbx_strand_id
1 'polypeptide(L)'
;MAMGVGCAYQHPFIRVPAPTGETRAQRRKRAKETDVWHHCAQHIGPSPASSMRVHVADRGADIFEFLHVCRSIDTHFLVRATQDRRIQTQEGSPGYLFEQIRSQPSQDQRPFDLPARPGHKARSTTLYLSWTHLELLPPRHDPRLNKLAPVPVWVIRVWIDQAPEGEEPLEWIRLPSVPTTMLEQAWERADWYRARWRVEDYHHCLKTGCRIEERQLQSTERLLRLLGLLSPLAVRLLQLRDLSRQAPERPAQSVIEPETLTVLATHVGLSPSSMTVGTFWTEVARMGGYLARRGDGPPGWKTLWKGWLHLQALLEGVHLAFHLRL
;
A
#
# COMPACT_ATOMS: atom_id res chain seq x y z
N MET A 1 2.09 -14.29 2.69
CA MET A 1 2.20 -12.81 2.69
C MET A 1 2.40 -12.34 1.26
N ALA A 2 1.66 -11.33 0.79
CA ALA A 2 1.76 -10.87 -0.59
C ALA A 2 3.12 -10.20 -0.84
N MET A 3 3.77 -10.53 -1.95
CA MET A 3 5.03 -9.94 -2.37
C MET A 3 4.76 -8.73 -3.26
N GLY A 4 5.46 -7.61 -3.05
CA GLY A 4 5.39 -6.45 -3.94
C GLY A 4 6.04 -6.78 -5.28
N VAL A 5 5.28 -6.72 -6.38
CA VAL A 5 5.74 -7.15 -7.73
C VAL A 5 6.24 -5.96 -8.55
N GLY A 6 5.70 -4.75 -8.30
CA GLY A 6 6.07 -3.57 -9.07
C GLY A 6 5.21 -2.34 -8.74
N CYS A 7 5.50 -1.24 -9.41
CA CYS A 7 4.67 -0.04 -9.47
C CYS A 7 3.90 -0.04 -10.80
N ALA A 8 2.59 -0.28 -10.75
CA ALA A 8 1.76 -0.34 -11.96
C ALA A 8 1.54 1.05 -12.56
N TYR A 9 1.35 2.06 -11.71
CA TYR A 9 1.13 3.44 -12.12
C TYR A 9 1.40 4.40 -10.96
N GLN A 10 1.81 5.62 -11.25
CA GLN A 10 2.00 6.69 -10.29
C GLN A 10 1.50 8.00 -10.86
N HIS A 11 0.61 8.67 -10.15
CA HIS A 11 0.05 9.96 -10.52
C HIS A 11 0.33 11.01 -9.46
N PRO A 12 1.35 11.85 -9.64
CA PRO A 12 1.63 12.96 -8.73
C PRO A 12 0.56 14.04 -8.88
N PHE A 13 -0.08 14.41 -7.78
CA PHE A 13 -1.04 15.51 -7.75
C PHE A 13 -0.37 16.79 -7.25
N ILE A 14 -0.42 17.83 -8.07
CA ILE A 14 0.16 19.13 -7.73
C ILE A 14 -0.97 20.05 -7.28
N ARG A 15 -0.91 20.46 -6.02
CA ARG A 15 -1.89 21.41 -5.47
C ARG A 15 -1.63 22.80 -6.05
N VAL A 16 -2.62 23.32 -6.75
CA VAL A 16 -2.64 24.72 -7.20
C VAL A 16 -3.53 25.51 -6.24
N PRO A 17 -3.08 26.65 -5.71
CA PRO A 17 -3.90 27.52 -4.90
C PRO A 17 -5.22 27.89 -5.60
N ALA A 18 -6.29 28.02 -4.85
CA ALA A 18 -7.56 28.46 -5.41
C ALA A 18 -7.42 29.92 -5.89
N PRO A 19 -7.94 30.27 -7.08
CA PRO A 19 -7.96 31.64 -7.52
C PRO A 19 -8.77 32.53 -6.57
N THR A 20 -8.31 33.75 -6.34
CA THR A 20 -9.07 34.72 -5.55
C THR A 20 -10.42 34.99 -6.23
N GLY A 21 -11.51 34.93 -5.47
CA GLY A 21 -12.87 35.12 -6.01
C GLY A 21 -13.44 33.92 -6.79
N GLU A 22 -12.86 32.72 -6.65
CA GLU A 22 -13.37 31.51 -7.30
C GLU A 22 -14.85 31.29 -6.98
N THR A 23 -15.68 31.22 -8.00
CA THR A 23 -17.11 30.93 -7.88
C THR A 23 -17.35 29.44 -7.55
N ARG A 24 -18.53 29.12 -6.97
CA ARG A 24 -18.92 27.72 -6.70
C ARG A 24 -18.93 26.86 -7.95
N ALA A 25 -19.29 27.43 -9.11
CA ALA A 25 -19.29 26.73 -10.39
C ALA A 25 -17.86 26.42 -10.88
N GLN A 26 -16.92 27.35 -10.75
CA GLN A 26 -15.50 27.17 -11.08
C GLN A 26 -14.86 26.13 -10.16
N ARG A 27 -15.11 26.21 -8.83
CA ARG A 27 -14.64 25.23 -7.86
C ARG A 27 -15.10 23.80 -8.16
N ARG A 28 -16.32 23.63 -8.67
CA ARG A 28 -16.82 22.30 -9.07
C ARG A 28 -16.10 21.71 -10.28
N LYS A 29 -15.57 22.55 -11.19
CA LYS A 29 -14.86 22.13 -12.40
C LYS A 29 -13.36 21.95 -12.17
N ARG A 30 -12.82 22.50 -11.09
CA ARG A 30 -11.39 22.39 -10.77
C ARG A 30 -11.05 20.94 -10.40
N ALA A 31 -9.92 20.46 -10.92
CA ALA A 31 -9.35 19.15 -10.55
C ALA A 31 -9.15 19.04 -9.03
N LYS A 32 -9.57 17.95 -8.45
CA LYS A 32 -9.47 17.65 -7.02
C LYS A 32 -8.44 16.57 -6.78
N GLU A 33 -7.79 16.63 -5.64
CA GLU A 33 -6.89 15.55 -5.22
C GLU A 33 -7.61 14.19 -5.18
N THR A 34 -8.91 14.20 -4.89
CA THR A 34 -9.74 12.98 -4.90
C THR A 34 -9.94 12.37 -6.29
N ASP A 35 -9.73 13.15 -7.37
CA ASP A 35 -9.89 12.66 -8.74
C ASP A 35 -8.76 11.69 -9.12
N VAL A 36 -7.63 11.69 -8.39
CA VAL A 36 -6.51 10.78 -8.64
C VAL A 36 -6.91 9.30 -8.52
N TRP A 37 -7.88 8.97 -7.68
CA TRP A 37 -8.30 7.59 -7.45
C TRP A 37 -8.91 6.96 -8.70
N HIS A 38 -9.90 7.62 -9.29
CA HIS A 38 -10.53 7.08 -10.51
C HIS A 38 -9.61 7.21 -11.74
N HIS A 39 -8.80 8.28 -11.84
CA HIS A 39 -7.80 8.40 -12.91
C HIS A 39 -6.77 7.27 -12.85
N CYS A 40 -6.25 6.92 -11.68
CA CYS A 40 -5.32 5.81 -11.53
C CYS A 40 -5.97 4.48 -11.93
N ALA A 41 -7.21 4.22 -11.49
CA ALA A 41 -7.92 3.00 -11.85
C ALA A 41 -8.12 2.88 -13.36
N GLN A 42 -8.58 3.96 -14.02
CA GLN A 42 -8.77 4.01 -15.48
C GLN A 42 -7.46 3.80 -16.24
N HIS A 43 -6.36 4.39 -15.76
CA HIS A 43 -5.05 4.28 -16.40
C HIS A 43 -4.46 2.88 -16.29
N ILE A 44 -4.64 2.23 -15.14
CA ILE A 44 -4.23 0.84 -14.93
C ILE A 44 -5.09 -0.10 -15.80
N GLY A 45 -6.36 0.25 -16.04
CA GLY A 45 -7.26 -0.47 -16.93
C GLY A 45 -7.88 -1.74 -16.32
N PRO A 46 -8.55 -2.57 -17.16
CA PRO A 46 -9.30 -3.73 -16.73
C PRO A 46 -8.42 -4.85 -16.16
N SER A 47 -9.06 -5.81 -15.49
CA SER A 47 -8.38 -7.01 -15.03
C SER A 47 -7.86 -7.83 -16.23
N PRO A 48 -6.63 -8.38 -16.17
CA PRO A 48 -6.17 -9.35 -17.15
C PRO A 48 -7.08 -10.59 -17.17
N ALA A 49 -7.25 -11.21 -18.33
CA ALA A 49 -8.17 -12.33 -18.50
C ALA A 49 -7.95 -13.52 -17.55
N SER A 50 -6.70 -13.72 -17.09
CA SER A 50 -6.32 -14.84 -16.21
C SER A 50 -6.23 -14.46 -14.73
N SER A 51 -6.58 -13.23 -14.35
CA SER A 51 -6.40 -12.76 -12.98
C SER A 51 -7.46 -11.73 -12.57
N MET A 52 -7.68 -11.62 -11.27
CA MET A 52 -8.56 -10.62 -10.68
C MET A 52 -7.72 -9.44 -10.18
N ARG A 53 -8.07 -8.23 -10.60
CA ARG A 53 -7.47 -7.00 -10.08
C ARG A 53 -8.34 -6.40 -9.01
N VAL A 54 -7.74 -6.16 -7.84
CA VAL A 54 -8.42 -5.52 -6.71
C VAL A 54 -7.64 -4.28 -6.29
N HIS A 55 -8.25 -3.12 -6.37
CA HIS A 55 -7.71 -1.87 -5.85
C HIS A 55 -7.91 -1.80 -4.33
N VAL A 56 -6.87 -2.04 -3.55
CA VAL A 56 -6.93 -1.97 -2.08
C VAL A 56 -6.51 -0.57 -1.64
N ALA A 57 -7.46 0.19 -1.08
CA ALA A 57 -7.25 1.60 -0.79
C ALA A 57 -7.76 1.99 0.61
N ASP A 58 -7.22 3.09 1.12
CA ASP A 58 -7.62 3.62 2.42
C ASP A 58 -8.95 4.40 2.35
N ARG A 59 -9.30 5.05 3.47
CA ARG A 59 -10.51 5.88 3.57
C ARG A 59 -10.54 7.07 2.59
N GLY A 60 -9.39 7.49 2.05
CA GLY A 60 -9.31 8.55 1.05
C GLY A 60 -9.95 8.15 -0.28
N ALA A 61 -10.04 6.84 -0.56
CA ALA A 61 -10.69 6.30 -1.75
C ALA A 61 -12.18 5.95 -1.54
N ASP A 62 -12.76 6.25 -0.38
CA ASP A 62 -14.21 6.10 -0.17
C ASP A 62 -14.98 7.19 -0.91
N ILE A 63 -14.91 7.15 -2.24
CA ILE A 63 -15.48 8.11 -3.18
C ILE A 63 -16.37 7.35 -4.14
N PHE A 64 -17.66 7.73 -4.23
CA PHE A 64 -18.64 7.02 -5.05
C PHE A 64 -18.20 6.91 -6.53
N GLU A 65 -17.61 7.97 -7.08
CA GLU A 65 -17.12 8.01 -8.46
C GLU A 65 -16.02 6.96 -8.70
N PHE A 66 -15.07 6.82 -7.76
CA PHE A 66 -14.03 5.79 -7.83
C PHE A 66 -14.62 4.37 -7.81
N LEU A 67 -15.56 4.10 -6.88
CA LEU A 67 -16.20 2.78 -6.76
C LEU A 67 -16.98 2.44 -8.04
N HIS A 68 -17.69 3.42 -8.60
CA HIS A 68 -18.43 3.26 -9.85
C HIS A 68 -17.50 3.02 -11.05
N VAL A 69 -16.39 3.77 -11.15
CA VAL A 69 -15.40 3.59 -12.22
C VAL A 69 -14.76 2.21 -12.17
N CYS A 70 -14.33 1.73 -11.01
CA CYS A 70 -13.76 0.38 -10.90
C CYS A 70 -14.69 -0.69 -11.50
N ARG A 71 -15.99 -0.57 -11.25
CA ARG A 71 -16.98 -1.49 -11.84
C ARG A 71 -17.11 -1.33 -13.35
N SER A 72 -17.11 -0.09 -13.83
CA SER A 72 -17.30 0.17 -15.29
C SER A 72 -16.12 -0.31 -16.14
N ILE A 73 -14.94 -0.51 -15.54
CA ILE A 73 -13.73 -1.00 -16.20
C ILE A 73 -13.39 -2.45 -15.82
N ASP A 74 -14.34 -3.19 -15.27
CA ASP A 74 -14.19 -4.60 -14.87
C ASP A 74 -13.00 -4.85 -13.93
N THR A 75 -12.92 -4.03 -12.87
CA THR A 75 -11.97 -4.23 -11.75
C THR A 75 -12.71 -4.26 -10.44
N HIS A 76 -12.06 -4.83 -9.43
CA HIS A 76 -12.57 -4.84 -8.08
C HIS A 76 -11.89 -3.80 -7.20
N PHE A 77 -12.56 -3.49 -6.09
CA PHE A 77 -12.00 -2.64 -5.03
C PHE A 77 -12.21 -3.26 -3.66
N LEU A 78 -11.36 -2.83 -2.72
CA LEU A 78 -11.48 -3.05 -1.29
C LEU A 78 -11.10 -1.74 -0.60
N VAL A 79 -12.08 -0.98 -0.12
CA VAL A 79 -11.90 0.35 0.45
C VAL A 79 -12.32 0.37 1.91
N ARG A 80 -11.61 1.12 2.75
CA ARG A 80 -12.07 1.39 4.11
C ARG A 80 -13.14 2.47 4.08
N ALA A 81 -14.34 2.15 4.58
CA ALA A 81 -15.45 3.10 4.68
C ALA A 81 -15.11 4.23 5.67
N THR A 82 -15.48 5.44 5.31
CA THR A 82 -15.37 6.64 6.14
C THR A 82 -16.62 7.51 6.11
N GLN A 83 -17.50 7.26 5.14
CA GLN A 83 -18.74 8.03 4.97
C GLN A 83 -19.93 7.14 5.27
N ASP A 84 -20.86 7.65 6.08
CA ASP A 84 -22.14 7.00 6.33
C ASP A 84 -23.06 7.23 5.13
N ARG A 85 -22.90 6.36 4.13
CA ARG A 85 -23.60 6.45 2.85
C ARG A 85 -25.03 5.94 2.97
N ARG A 86 -25.90 6.56 2.16
CA ARG A 86 -27.22 5.99 1.91
C ARG A 86 -27.08 4.67 1.17
N ILE A 87 -27.85 3.70 1.62
CA ILE A 87 -27.84 2.34 1.07
C ILE A 87 -29.27 1.88 0.75
N GLN A 88 -29.31 0.79 -0.02
CA GLN A 88 -30.46 -0.07 -0.16
C GLN A 88 -30.06 -1.49 0.23
N THR A 89 -30.84 -2.14 1.12
CA THR A 89 -30.63 -3.52 1.51
C THR A 89 -31.07 -4.46 0.39
N GLN A 90 -30.75 -5.73 0.49
CA GLN A 90 -31.21 -6.75 -0.47
C GLN A 90 -32.74 -6.85 -0.54
N GLU A 91 -33.42 -6.55 0.57
CA GLU A 91 -34.89 -6.54 0.65
C GLU A 91 -35.50 -5.24 0.13
N GLY A 92 -34.66 -4.31 -0.40
CA GLY A 92 -35.11 -3.03 -0.95
C GLY A 92 -35.34 -1.93 0.09
N SER A 93 -35.03 -2.15 1.36
CA SER A 93 -35.18 -1.16 2.42
C SER A 93 -34.09 -0.08 2.34
N PRO A 94 -34.44 1.21 2.41
CA PRO A 94 -33.46 2.30 2.48
C PRO A 94 -32.88 2.42 3.89
N GLY A 95 -31.60 2.81 3.99
CA GLY A 95 -30.92 3.03 5.27
C GLY A 95 -29.60 3.76 5.12
N TYR A 96 -28.78 3.66 6.16
CA TYR A 96 -27.44 4.18 6.20
C TYR A 96 -26.44 3.06 6.49
N LEU A 97 -25.26 3.17 5.90
CA LEU A 97 -24.23 2.11 5.89
C LEU A 97 -23.80 1.70 7.30
N PHE A 98 -23.47 2.66 8.15
CA PHE A 98 -22.91 2.35 9.47
C PHE A 98 -23.96 1.79 10.44
N GLU A 99 -25.16 2.34 10.39
CA GLU A 99 -26.28 1.80 11.15
C GLU A 99 -26.57 0.36 10.74
N GLN A 100 -26.68 0.10 9.44
CA GLN A 100 -27.00 -1.22 8.90
C GLN A 100 -25.96 -2.28 9.28
N ILE A 101 -24.66 -1.97 9.14
CA ILE A 101 -23.64 -2.98 9.45
C ILE A 101 -23.42 -3.16 10.96
N ARG A 102 -23.62 -2.11 11.76
CA ARG A 102 -23.52 -2.20 13.22
C ARG A 102 -24.70 -2.93 13.87
N SER A 103 -25.86 -2.92 13.24
CA SER A 103 -27.02 -3.70 13.70
C SER A 103 -26.88 -5.21 13.45
N GLN A 104 -25.93 -5.62 12.57
CA GLN A 104 -25.68 -7.04 12.33
C GLN A 104 -24.99 -7.68 13.53
N PRO A 105 -25.47 -8.83 14.03
CA PRO A 105 -24.79 -9.57 15.07
C PRO A 105 -23.41 -10.05 14.56
N SER A 106 -22.53 -10.38 15.50
CA SER A 106 -21.30 -11.08 15.15
C SER A 106 -21.62 -12.44 14.54
N GLN A 107 -21.05 -12.69 13.38
CA GLN A 107 -21.22 -13.95 12.65
C GLN A 107 -20.03 -14.89 12.88
N ASP A 108 -18.89 -14.34 13.33
CA ASP A 108 -17.71 -15.11 13.73
C ASP A 108 -16.76 -14.28 14.59
N GLN A 109 -15.79 -14.96 15.21
CA GLN A 109 -14.75 -14.35 16.02
C GLN A 109 -13.43 -15.11 15.93
N ARG A 110 -12.29 -14.39 16.06
CA ARG A 110 -10.96 -15.02 16.14
C ARG A 110 -10.05 -14.31 17.14
N PRO A 111 -9.10 -15.01 17.79
CA PRO A 111 -8.10 -14.39 18.63
C PRO A 111 -7.17 -13.46 17.80
N PHE A 112 -6.71 -12.39 18.42
CA PHE A 112 -5.85 -11.43 17.78
C PHE A 112 -4.88 -10.81 18.79
N ASP A 113 -3.58 -10.83 18.46
CA ASP A 113 -2.55 -10.21 19.27
C ASP A 113 -2.28 -8.78 18.77
N LEU A 114 -2.59 -7.81 19.61
CA LEU A 114 -2.24 -6.42 19.41
C LEU A 114 -0.79 -6.20 19.85
N PRO A 115 0.11 -5.81 18.94
CA PRO A 115 1.50 -5.53 19.29
C PRO A 115 1.62 -4.31 20.22
N ALA A 116 2.70 -4.25 20.99
CA ALA A 116 3.03 -3.07 21.75
C ALA A 116 3.25 -1.87 20.81
N ARG A 117 2.81 -0.70 21.25
CA ARG A 117 3.00 0.59 20.58
C ARG A 117 3.27 1.66 21.63
N PRO A 118 3.83 2.84 21.29
CA PRO A 118 4.09 3.90 22.27
C PRO A 118 2.85 4.18 23.12
N GLY A 119 2.99 4.07 24.44
CA GLY A 119 1.91 4.25 25.42
C GLY A 119 1.00 3.03 25.65
N HIS A 120 1.15 1.92 24.88
CA HIS A 120 0.28 0.75 24.97
C HIS A 120 1.08 -0.54 25.00
N LYS A 121 0.79 -1.43 25.97
CA LYS A 121 1.39 -2.77 26.06
C LYS A 121 0.79 -3.71 25.01
N ALA A 122 1.57 -4.72 24.60
CA ALA A 122 1.03 -5.83 23.82
C ALA A 122 -0.07 -6.53 24.60
N ARG A 123 -1.14 -6.93 23.92
CA ARG A 123 -2.25 -7.66 24.52
C ARG A 123 -2.95 -8.56 23.51
N SER A 124 -3.47 -9.66 23.99
CA SER A 124 -4.38 -10.50 23.21
C SER A 124 -5.82 -9.98 23.37
N THR A 125 -6.59 -10.05 22.31
CA THR A 125 -8.00 -9.66 22.25
C THR A 125 -8.75 -10.57 21.29
N THR A 126 -10.05 -10.41 21.20
CA THR A 126 -10.88 -11.10 20.23
C THR A 126 -11.37 -10.12 19.17
N LEU A 127 -11.14 -10.46 17.92
CA LEU A 127 -11.77 -9.77 16.78
C LEU A 127 -13.10 -10.46 16.48
N TYR A 128 -14.14 -9.66 16.42
CA TYR A 128 -15.47 -10.05 15.94
C TYR A 128 -15.61 -9.66 14.48
N LEU A 129 -16.42 -10.40 13.75
CA LEU A 129 -16.69 -10.13 12.34
C LEU A 129 -18.17 -10.25 12.03
N SER A 130 -18.68 -9.30 11.24
CA SER A 130 -19.95 -9.42 10.54
C SER A 130 -19.81 -8.95 9.10
N TRP A 131 -20.61 -9.52 8.20
CA TRP A 131 -20.64 -9.05 6.82
C TRP A 131 -22.06 -9.14 6.25
N THR A 132 -22.33 -8.33 5.24
CA THR A 132 -23.60 -8.30 4.51
C THR A 132 -23.39 -7.78 3.10
N HIS A 133 -24.34 -8.05 2.22
CA HIS A 133 -24.39 -7.47 0.89
C HIS A 133 -25.45 -6.35 0.83
N LEU A 134 -25.12 -5.24 0.18
CA LEU A 134 -26.03 -4.12 -0.01
C LEU A 134 -25.63 -3.27 -1.23
N GLU A 135 -26.45 -2.29 -1.56
CA GLU A 135 -26.17 -1.33 -2.62
C GLU A 135 -25.92 0.07 -2.06
N LEU A 136 -24.78 0.65 -2.41
CA LEU A 136 -24.48 2.06 -2.14
C LEU A 136 -25.24 2.94 -3.12
N LEU A 137 -26.10 3.82 -2.61
CA LEU A 137 -26.87 4.75 -3.44
C LEU A 137 -26.02 5.96 -3.87
N PRO A 138 -26.22 6.48 -5.08
CA PRO A 138 -25.50 7.64 -5.55
C PRO A 138 -25.78 8.89 -4.68
N PRO A 139 -24.81 9.82 -4.56
CA PRO A 139 -24.96 11.03 -3.78
C PRO A 139 -26.00 11.96 -4.41
N ARG A 140 -27.03 12.35 -3.65
CA ARG A 140 -28.14 13.18 -4.14
C ARG A 140 -27.72 14.57 -4.60
N HIS A 141 -26.69 15.12 -3.94
CA HIS A 141 -26.29 16.51 -4.11
C HIS A 141 -25.26 16.78 -5.22
N ASP A 142 -24.76 15.73 -5.88
CA ASP A 142 -23.87 15.88 -7.03
C ASP A 142 -24.63 15.55 -8.33
N PRO A 143 -24.95 16.56 -9.17
CA PRO A 143 -25.69 16.34 -10.42
C PRO A 143 -24.98 15.42 -11.42
N ARG A 144 -23.67 15.23 -11.27
CA ARG A 144 -22.88 14.32 -12.13
C ARG A 144 -23.07 12.87 -11.72
N LEU A 145 -23.26 12.63 -10.43
CA LEU A 145 -23.26 11.30 -9.83
C LEU A 145 -24.67 10.80 -9.49
N ASN A 146 -25.64 11.68 -9.24
CA ASN A 146 -26.98 11.32 -8.74
C ASN A 146 -27.81 10.46 -9.73
N LYS A 147 -27.41 10.43 -11.01
CA LYS A 147 -28.05 9.62 -12.07
C LYS A 147 -27.33 8.29 -12.29
N LEU A 148 -26.20 8.06 -11.63
CA LEU A 148 -25.47 6.81 -11.75
C LEU A 148 -26.24 5.67 -11.06
N ALA A 149 -26.04 4.45 -11.56
CA ALA A 149 -26.60 3.26 -10.92
C ALA A 149 -26.00 3.05 -9.52
N PRO A 150 -26.76 2.45 -8.60
CA PRO A 150 -26.23 2.00 -7.32
C PRO A 150 -25.03 1.09 -7.50
N VAL A 151 -24.13 1.10 -6.52
CA VAL A 151 -22.94 0.26 -6.51
C VAL A 151 -23.14 -0.89 -5.53
N PRO A 152 -23.37 -2.13 -5.98
CA PRO A 152 -23.42 -3.29 -5.10
C PRO A 152 -22.05 -3.57 -4.50
N VAL A 153 -22.05 -3.75 -3.18
CA VAL A 153 -20.85 -4.03 -2.39
C VAL A 153 -21.16 -5.06 -1.30
N TRP A 154 -20.16 -5.79 -0.93
CA TRP A 154 -20.13 -6.46 0.36
C TRP A 154 -19.61 -5.47 1.40
N VAL A 155 -20.11 -5.56 2.63
CA VAL A 155 -19.65 -4.76 3.76
C VAL A 155 -19.13 -5.72 4.80
N ILE A 156 -17.90 -5.53 5.21
CA ILE A 156 -17.25 -6.35 6.25
C ILE A 156 -16.89 -5.42 7.41
N ARG A 157 -17.47 -5.70 8.57
CA ARG A 157 -17.13 -5.08 9.84
C ARG A 157 -16.26 -6.00 10.65
N VAL A 158 -15.11 -5.49 11.11
CA VAL A 158 -14.24 -6.18 12.08
C VAL A 158 -14.05 -5.24 13.25
N TRP A 159 -14.29 -5.74 14.49
CA TRP A 159 -14.19 -4.90 15.68
C TRP A 159 -13.72 -5.67 16.91
N ILE A 160 -13.43 -4.95 17.99
CA ILE A 160 -13.21 -5.48 19.33
C ILE A 160 -14.29 -4.91 20.26
N ASP A 161 -14.87 -5.74 21.13
CA ASP A 161 -15.93 -5.27 22.03
C ASP A 161 -15.40 -4.46 23.22
N GLN A 162 -14.22 -4.83 23.70
CA GLN A 162 -13.63 -4.21 24.89
C GLN A 162 -12.33 -3.49 24.55
N ALA A 163 -12.37 -2.18 24.67
CA ALA A 163 -11.16 -1.35 24.71
C ALA A 163 -10.73 -1.15 26.17
N PRO A 164 -9.43 -0.94 26.44
CA PRO A 164 -8.99 -0.47 27.75
C PRO A 164 -9.67 0.85 28.11
N GLU A 165 -9.74 1.12 29.41
CA GLU A 165 -10.27 2.40 29.91
C GLU A 165 -9.53 3.58 29.27
N GLY A 166 -10.27 4.53 28.71
CA GLY A 166 -9.74 5.68 28.01
C GLY A 166 -9.35 5.45 26.53
N GLU A 167 -9.53 4.25 25.97
CA GLU A 167 -9.32 3.95 24.55
C GLU A 167 -10.67 3.75 23.81
N GLU A 168 -10.72 4.25 22.56
CA GLU A 168 -11.85 3.89 21.69
C GLU A 168 -11.71 2.45 21.18
N PRO A 169 -12.83 1.68 21.13
CA PRO A 169 -12.82 0.36 20.52
C PRO A 169 -12.36 0.41 19.07
N LEU A 170 -11.52 -0.54 18.69
CA LEU A 170 -11.09 -0.66 17.29
C LEU A 170 -12.26 -1.18 16.44
N GLU A 171 -12.57 -0.44 15.39
CA GLU A 171 -13.57 -0.81 14.40
C GLU A 171 -13.04 -0.52 12.99
N TRP A 172 -13.20 -1.50 12.09
CA TRP A 172 -12.88 -1.36 10.69
C TRP A 172 -14.07 -1.81 9.85
N ILE A 173 -14.62 -0.90 9.06
CA ILE A 173 -15.66 -1.18 8.08
C ILE A 173 -15.02 -1.10 6.70
N ARG A 174 -15.13 -2.17 5.92
CA ARG A 174 -14.51 -2.32 4.60
C ARG A 174 -15.56 -2.64 3.57
N LEU A 175 -15.35 -2.13 2.37
CA LEU A 175 -16.24 -2.26 1.22
C LEU A 175 -15.51 -3.03 0.10
N PRO A 176 -15.52 -4.36 0.09
CA PRO A 176 -15.10 -5.13 -1.07
C PRO A 176 -16.21 -5.22 -2.12
N SER A 177 -15.84 -5.08 -3.40
CA SER A 177 -16.72 -5.41 -4.53
C SER A 177 -16.62 -6.88 -4.96
N VAL A 178 -15.62 -7.59 -4.44
CA VAL A 178 -15.42 -9.02 -4.70
C VAL A 178 -16.49 -9.82 -3.95
N PRO A 179 -17.17 -10.79 -4.61
CA PRO A 179 -18.16 -11.65 -3.94
C PRO A 179 -17.62 -12.27 -2.64
N THR A 180 -18.43 -12.17 -1.57
CA THR A 180 -18.06 -12.58 -0.21
C THR A 180 -19.26 -13.32 0.38
N THR A 181 -19.49 -14.54 -0.08
CA THR A 181 -20.67 -15.34 0.25
C THR A 181 -20.45 -16.32 1.42
N MET A 182 -19.17 -16.52 1.80
CA MET A 182 -18.78 -17.47 2.85
C MET A 182 -17.92 -16.78 3.91
N LEU A 183 -17.92 -17.34 5.10
CA LEU A 183 -17.18 -16.86 6.26
C LEU A 183 -15.66 -16.72 5.97
N GLU A 184 -15.08 -17.76 5.39
CA GLU A 184 -13.64 -17.78 5.05
C GLU A 184 -13.27 -16.64 4.10
N GLN A 185 -14.16 -16.34 3.13
CA GLN A 185 -13.97 -15.21 2.21
C GLN A 185 -14.05 -13.87 2.94
N ALA A 186 -14.93 -13.72 3.92
CA ALA A 186 -15.05 -12.49 4.69
C ALA A 186 -13.75 -12.19 5.47
N TRP A 187 -13.17 -13.18 6.14
CA TRP A 187 -11.87 -13.06 6.79
C TRP A 187 -10.74 -12.81 5.79
N GLU A 188 -10.74 -13.53 4.69
CA GLU A 188 -9.74 -13.34 3.63
C GLU A 188 -9.75 -11.90 3.08
N ARG A 189 -10.94 -11.32 2.77
CA ARG A 189 -11.06 -9.92 2.31
C ARG A 189 -10.66 -8.95 3.41
N ALA A 190 -11.00 -9.26 4.67
CA ALA A 190 -10.52 -8.48 5.80
C ALA A 190 -8.98 -8.48 5.89
N ASP A 191 -8.33 -9.62 5.63
CA ASP A 191 -6.87 -9.73 5.67
C ASP A 191 -6.20 -9.10 4.44
N TRP A 192 -6.84 -9.09 3.26
CA TRP A 192 -6.32 -8.40 2.06
C TRP A 192 -6.02 -6.92 2.30
N TYR A 193 -6.78 -6.26 3.18
CA TYR A 193 -6.54 -4.86 3.49
C TYR A 193 -5.15 -4.61 4.07
N ARG A 194 -4.50 -5.62 4.63
CA ARG A 194 -3.11 -5.53 5.11
C ARG A 194 -2.12 -5.27 3.98
N ALA A 195 -2.46 -5.68 2.74
CA ALA A 195 -1.60 -5.41 1.59
C ALA A 195 -1.47 -3.90 1.27
N ARG A 196 -2.42 -3.06 1.71
CA ARG A 196 -2.36 -1.60 1.55
C ARG A 196 -1.08 -1.00 2.14
N TRP A 197 -0.57 -1.56 3.25
CA TRP A 197 0.66 -1.06 3.89
C TRP A 197 1.89 -1.09 2.98
N ARG A 198 1.84 -1.79 1.84
CA ARG A 198 2.91 -1.78 0.84
C ARG A 198 3.15 -0.39 0.25
N VAL A 199 2.11 0.42 0.08
CA VAL A 199 2.26 1.79 -0.41
C VAL A 199 2.91 2.69 0.64
N GLU A 200 2.65 2.46 1.93
CA GLU A 200 3.34 3.17 3.02
C GLU A 200 4.84 2.81 3.06
N ASP A 201 5.17 1.53 2.94
CA ASP A 201 6.55 1.07 2.83
C ASP A 201 7.28 1.70 1.62
N TYR A 202 6.59 1.80 0.48
CA TYR A 202 7.11 2.45 -0.72
C TYR A 202 7.37 3.95 -0.49
N HIS A 203 6.42 4.66 0.07
CA HIS A 203 6.61 6.07 0.41
C HIS A 203 7.72 6.26 1.45
N HIS A 204 7.79 5.39 2.45
CA HIS A 204 8.87 5.43 3.45
C HIS A 204 10.24 5.18 2.80
N CYS A 205 10.35 4.25 1.86
CA CYS A 205 11.59 4.04 1.10
C CYS A 205 11.97 5.29 0.31
N LEU A 206 11.04 5.93 -0.40
CA LEU A 206 11.29 7.16 -1.15
C LEU A 206 11.69 8.32 -0.24
N LYS A 207 10.99 8.53 0.87
CA LYS A 207 11.22 9.67 1.78
C LYS A 207 12.49 9.49 2.62
N THR A 208 12.58 8.39 3.35
CA THR A 208 13.69 8.14 4.29
C THR A 208 14.88 7.49 3.62
N GLY A 209 14.66 6.57 2.69
CA GLY A 209 15.70 5.92 1.92
C GLY A 209 16.28 6.88 0.88
N CYS A 210 15.53 7.13 -0.18
CA CYS A 210 15.96 7.96 -1.30
C CYS A 210 16.06 9.47 -0.97
N ARG A 211 15.58 9.90 0.19
CA ARG A 211 15.62 11.29 0.68
C ARG A 211 15.01 12.27 -0.33
N ILE A 212 13.90 11.92 -0.96
CA ILE A 212 13.31 12.72 -2.04
C ILE A 212 12.85 14.10 -1.55
N GLU A 213 12.40 14.20 -0.29
CA GLU A 213 11.94 15.45 0.32
C GLU A 213 13.10 16.43 0.63
N GLU A 214 14.33 15.91 0.76
CA GLU A 214 15.51 16.73 1.01
C GLU A 214 16.13 17.31 -0.29
N ARG A 215 15.60 16.92 -1.45
CA ARG A 215 16.09 17.39 -2.74
C ARG A 215 15.54 18.80 -3.04
N GLN A 216 16.40 19.80 -2.99
CA GLN A 216 16.06 21.20 -3.25
C GLN A 216 15.91 21.45 -4.77
N LEU A 217 14.89 20.84 -5.39
CA LEU A 217 14.60 21.02 -6.79
C LEU A 217 13.65 22.21 -7.00
N GLN A 218 14.03 23.13 -7.86
CA GLN A 218 13.32 24.40 -8.07
C GLN A 218 12.08 24.28 -8.96
N SER A 219 11.86 23.17 -9.64
CA SER A 219 10.70 23.00 -10.50
C SER A 219 10.04 21.64 -10.32
N THR A 220 8.72 21.63 -10.46
CA THR A 220 7.90 20.42 -10.46
C THR A 220 8.39 19.40 -11.50
N GLU A 221 8.76 19.84 -12.69
CA GLU A 221 9.24 18.96 -13.75
C GLU A 221 10.49 18.18 -13.34
N ARG A 222 11.46 18.86 -12.72
CA ARG A 222 12.67 18.21 -12.19
C ARG A 222 12.35 17.22 -11.09
N LEU A 223 11.41 17.56 -10.21
CA LEU A 223 10.94 16.64 -9.15
C LEU A 223 10.28 15.40 -9.75
N LEU A 224 9.43 15.56 -10.77
CA LEU A 224 8.78 14.44 -11.46
C LEU A 224 9.79 13.53 -12.18
N ARG A 225 10.80 14.09 -12.82
CA ARG A 225 11.90 13.33 -13.44
C ARG A 225 12.67 12.52 -12.38
N LEU A 226 13.02 13.15 -11.25
CA LEU A 226 13.69 12.48 -10.15
C LEU A 226 12.80 11.35 -9.56
N LEU A 227 11.53 11.61 -9.37
CA LEU A 227 10.57 10.60 -8.91
C LEU A 227 10.52 9.42 -9.87
N GLY A 228 10.50 9.66 -11.18
CA GLY A 228 10.56 8.61 -12.21
C GLY A 228 11.81 7.73 -12.12
N LEU A 229 12.96 8.32 -11.79
CA LEU A 229 14.23 7.59 -11.61
C LEU A 229 14.26 6.80 -10.28
N LEU A 230 13.76 7.39 -9.19
CA LEU A 230 13.82 6.76 -7.87
C LEU A 230 12.74 5.70 -7.65
N SER A 231 11.62 5.77 -8.36
CA SER A 231 10.50 4.83 -8.18
C SER A 231 10.87 3.37 -8.49
N PRO A 232 11.49 3.03 -9.64
CA PRO A 232 11.94 1.67 -9.91
C PRO A 232 12.94 1.16 -8.86
N LEU A 233 13.84 2.02 -8.42
CA LEU A 233 14.84 1.69 -7.42
C LEU A 233 14.18 1.40 -6.06
N ALA A 234 13.24 2.22 -5.61
CA ALA A 234 12.49 1.99 -4.38
C ALA A 234 11.71 0.67 -4.44
N VAL A 235 11.08 0.36 -5.58
CA VAL A 235 10.40 -0.93 -5.80
C VAL A 235 11.37 -2.09 -5.70
N ARG A 236 12.54 -1.98 -6.33
CA ARG A 236 13.56 -3.04 -6.28
C ARG A 236 14.06 -3.29 -4.85
N LEU A 237 14.32 -2.24 -4.11
CA LEU A 237 14.73 -2.35 -2.70
C LEU A 237 13.63 -2.99 -1.84
N LEU A 238 12.35 -2.67 -2.09
CA LEU A 238 11.22 -3.32 -1.43
C LEU A 238 11.17 -4.82 -1.74
N GLN A 239 11.33 -5.20 -3.00
CA GLN A 239 11.36 -6.60 -3.42
C GLN A 239 12.47 -7.37 -2.71
N LEU A 240 13.68 -6.82 -2.67
CA LEU A 240 14.84 -7.45 -1.99
C LEU A 240 14.60 -7.59 -0.49
N ARG A 241 14.06 -6.54 0.16
CA ARG A 241 13.69 -6.60 1.58
C ARG A 241 12.65 -7.67 1.85
N ASP A 242 11.62 -7.75 1.03
CA ASP A 242 10.56 -8.72 1.21
C ASP A 242 11.07 -10.15 1.01
N LEU A 243 11.91 -10.37 0.00
CA LEU A 243 12.56 -11.66 -0.23
C LEU A 243 13.46 -12.05 0.94
N SER A 244 14.25 -11.11 1.49
CA SER A 244 15.10 -11.39 2.65
C SER A 244 14.34 -11.81 3.90
N ARG A 245 13.06 -11.44 4.00
CA ARG A 245 12.20 -11.82 5.13
C ARG A 245 11.39 -13.09 4.88
N GLN A 246 11.01 -13.35 3.63
CA GLN A 246 10.15 -14.47 3.27
C GLN A 246 10.93 -15.72 2.85
N ALA A 247 12.08 -15.52 2.25
CA ALA A 247 12.95 -16.57 1.76
C ALA A 247 14.43 -16.20 1.97
N PRO A 248 14.88 -15.99 3.23
CA PRO A 248 16.24 -15.54 3.53
C PRO A 248 17.29 -16.50 3.00
N GLU A 249 16.99 -17.80 2.99
CA GLU A 249 17.90 -18.88 2.53
C GLU A 249 17.93 -19.06 1.01
N ARG A 250 17.12 -18.32 0.28
CA ARG A 250 17.13 -18.38 -1.19
C ARG A 250 18.50 -17.95 -1.72
N PRO A 251 19.11 -18.68 -2.68
CA PRO A 251 20.37 -18.30 -3.29
C PRO A 251 20.31 -16.89 -3.90
N ALA A 252 21.23 -16.01 -3.51
CA ALA A 252 21.25 -14.62 -3.97
C ALA A 252 21.40 -14.53 -5.51
N GLN A 253 22.15 -15.43 -6.11
CA GLN A 253 22.35 -15.50 -7.57
C GLN A 253 21.07 -15.68 -8.38
N SER A 254 19.96 -16.12 -7.76
CA SER A 254 18.67 -16.28 -8.45
C SER A 254 17.88 -14.99 -8.61
N VAL A 255 18.31 -13.89 -7.95
CA VAL A 255 17.56 -12.61 -7.89
C VAL A 255 18.45 -11.37 -7.93
N ILE A 256 19.77 -11.52 -7.73
CA ILE A 256 20.73 -10.42 -7.78
C ILE A 256 21.58 -10.57 -9.05
N GLU A 257 21.83 -9.45 -9.71
CA GLU A 257 22.70 -9.38 -10.87
C GLU A 257 24.09 -9.96 -10.53
N PRO A 258 24.67 -10.84 -11.39
CA PRO A 258 25.92 -11.54 -11.10
C PRO A 258 27.08 -10.61 -10.73
N GLU A 259 27.19 -9.47 -11.42
CA GLU A 259 28.23 -8.50 -11.14
C GLU A 259 28.06 -7.85 -9.77
N THR A 260 26.86 -7.37 -9.44
CA THR A 260 26.54 -6.80 -8.13
C THR A 260 26.80 -7.78 -6.99
N LEU A 261 26.44 -9.04 -7.20
CA LEU A 261 26.69 -10.11 -6.24
C LEU A 261 28.19 -10.36 -6.06
N THR A 262 28.95 -10.41 -7.15
CA THR A 262 30.40 -10.65 -7.13
C THR A 262 31.15 -9.53 -6.43
N VAL A 263 30.82 -8.27 -6.73
CA VAL A 263 31.44 -7.09 -6.11
C VAL A 263 31.19 -7.09 -4.61
N LEU A 264 29.93 -7.30 -4.17
CA LEU A 264 29.63 -7.37 -2.74
C LEU A 264 30.35 -8.54 -2.06
N ALA A 265 30.26 -9.74 -2.64
CA ALA A 265 30.87 -10.94 -2.08
C ALA A 265 32.38 -10.76 -1.91
N THR A 266 33.08 -10.22 -2.92
CA THR A 266 34.50 -9.90 -2.86
C THR A 266 34.79 -8.88 -1.76
N HIS A 267 34.00 -7.81 -1.67
CA HIS A 267 34.18 -6.78 -0.65
C HIS A 267 34.10 -7.31 0.77
N VAL A 268 33.20 -8.28 1.02
CA VAL A 268 32.98 -8.84 2.36
C VAL A 268 33.73 -10.16 2.60
N GLY A 269 34.52 -10.63 1.65
CA GLY A 269 35.33 -11.86 1.77
C GLY A 269 34.49 -13.13 1.72
N LEU A 270 33.38 -13.17 1.03
CA LEU A 270 32.50 -14.33 0.86
C LEU A 270 32.53 -14.84 -0.58
N SER A 271 32.11 -16.11 -0.78
CA SER A 271 31.88 -16.63 -2.13
C SER A 271 30.49 -16.20 -2.63
N PRO A 272 30.36 -15.71 -3.89
CA PRO A 272 29.06 -15.41 -4.48
C PRO A 272 28.08 -16.59 -4.45
N SER A 273 28.59 -17.83 -4.62
CA SER A 273 27.78 -19.05 -4.61
C SER A 273 27.25 -19.43 -3.23
N SER A 274 27.88 -18.97 -2.15
CA SER A 274 27.41 -19.19 -0.77
C SER A 274 26.47 -18.12 -0.24
N MET A 275 26.32 -17.02 -0.97
CA MET A 275 25.45 -15.95 -0.49
C MET A 275 23.96 -16.27 -0.67
N THR A 276 23.20 -16.08 0.40
CA THR A 276 21.73 -16.08 0.37
C THR A 276 21.20 -14.66 0.24
N VAL A 277 19.91 -14.52 -0.07
CA VAL A 277 19.24 -13.20 -0.11
C VAL A 277 19.30 -12.52 1.25
N GLY A 278 19.14 -13.27 2.34
CA GLY A 278 19.26 -12.77 3.70
C GLY A 278 20.66 -12.23 3.99
N THR A 279 21.71 -12.98 3.63
CA THR A 279 23.10 -12.56 3.79
C THR A 279 23.40 -11.32 2.95
N PHE A 280 23.04 -11.33 1.67
CA PHE A 280 23.23 -10.18 0.78
C PHE A 280 22.65 -8.89 1.38
N TRP A 281 21.39 -8.96 1.81
CA TRP A 281 20.69 -7.80 2.37
C TRP A 281 21.30 -7.30 3.68
N THR A 282 21.78 -8.24 4.53
CA THR A 282 22.47 -7.91 5.78
C THR A 282 23.81 -7.23 5.50
N GLU A 283 24.59 -7.71 4.54
CA GLU A 283 25.87 -7.10 4.20
C GLU A 283 25.71 -5.72 3.56
N VAL A 284 24.71 -5.53 2.69
CA VAL A 284 24.33 -4.19 2.19
C VAL A 284 23.99 -3.27 3.36
N ALA A 285 23.22 -3.74 4.33
CA ALA A 285 22.87 -2.92 5.50
C ALA A 285 24.11 -2.58 6.35
N ARG A 286 25.06 -3.52 6.51
CA ARG A 286 26.34 -3.27 7.22
C ARG A 286 27.17 -2.20 6.55
N MET A 287 27.27 -2.18 5.24
CA MET A 287 27.91 -1.10 4.49
C MET A 287 27.26 0.27 4.78
N GLY A 288 25.98 0.30 5.15
CA GLY A 288 25.25 1.49 5.55
C GLY A 288 25.33 1.84 7.05
N GLY A 289 26.05 1.02 7.84
CA GLY A 289 26.25 1.22 9.26
C GLY A 289 25.31 0.41 10.18
N TYR A 290 24.65 -0.63 9.65
CA TYR A 290 23.91 -1.59 10.47
C TYR A 290 24.88 -2.51 11.21
N LEU A 291 24.74 -2.63 12.54
CA LEU A 291 25.67 -3.37 13.37
C LEU A 291 25.29 -4.84 13.56
N ALA A 292 24.06 -5.23 13.27
CA ALA A 292 23.54 -6.58 13.44
C ALA A 292 23.78 -7.18 14.83
N ARG A 293 23.60 -6.39 15.89
CA ARG A 293 23.76 -6.84 17.28
C ARG A 293 22.58 -7.69 17.71
N ARG A 294 22.77 -8.56 18.70
CA ARG A 294 21.66 -9.29 19.31
C ARG A 294 20.66 -8.28 19.92
N GLY A 295 19.42 -8.26 19.39
CA GLY A 295 18.38 -7.32 19.77
C GLY A 295 18.19 -6.13 18.82
N ASP A 296 19.11 -5.89 17.89
CA ASP A 296 18.84 -5.01 16.76
C ASP A 296 17.69 -5.63 15.94
N GLY A 297 16.64 -4.86 15.69
CA GLY A 297 15.60 -5.29 14.74
C GLY A 297 16.15 -5.34 13.31
N PRO A 298 15.33 -5.70 12.32
CA PRO A 298 15.75 -5.68 10.93
C PRO A 298 16.22 -4.28 10.51
N PRO A 299 17.21 -4.17 9.60
CA PRO A 299 17.79 -2.89 9.21
C PRO A 299 16.74 -1.94 8.63
N GLY A 300 16.80 -0.68 9.04
CA GLY A 300 15.92 0.38 8.57
C GLY A 300 16.31 0.89 7.18
N TRP A 301 15.38 1.56 6.51
CA TRP A 301 15.56 2.10 5.15
C TRP A 301 16.79 3.01 5.01
N LYS A 302 17.09 3.82 6.02
CA LYS A 302 18.23 4.74 5.99
C LYS A 302 19.57 4.00 5.86
N THR A 303 19.76 2.92 6.63
CA THR A 303 20.97 2.08 6.56
C THR A 303 21.04 1.30 5.25
N LEU A 304 19.93 0.70 4.85
CA LEU A 304 19.86 -0.05 3.59
C LEU A 304 20.17 0.82 2.37
N TRP A 305 19.58 2.00 2.30
CA TRP A 305 19.83 2.94 1.23
C TRP A 305 21.29 3.41 1.20
N LYS A 306 21.85 3.77 2.36
CA LYS A 306 23.24 4.18 2.47
C LYS A 306 24.19 3.07 2.00
N GLY A 307 23.93 1.83 2.43
CA GLY A 307 24.71 0.67 2.00
C GLY A 307 24.57 0.40 0.50
N TRP A 308 23.35 0.53 -0.04
CA TRP A 308 23.14 0.39 -1.48
C TRP A 308 23.94 1.41 -2.29
N LEU A 309 23.96 2.69 -1.88
CA LEU A 309 24.77 3.71 -2.53
C LEU A 309 26.28 3.40 -2.49
N HIS A 310 26.77 2.86 -1.36
CA HIS A 310 28.17 2.41 -1.28
C HIS A 310 28.45 1.26 -2.24
N LEU A 311 27.55 0.28 -2.33
CA LEU A 311 27.68 -0.82 -3.28
C LEU A 311 27.68 -0.33 -4.73
N GLN A 312 26.82 0.65 -5.08
CA GLN A 312 26.84 1.25 -6.41
C GLN A 312 28.16 1.98 -6.71
N ALA A 313 28.70 2.73 -5.75
CA ALA A 313 30.01 3.37 -5.92
C ALA A 313 31.15 2.36 -6.12
N LEU A 314 31.10 1.19 -5.45
CA LEU A 314 32.07 0.11 -5.71
C LEU A 314 31.92 -0.46 -7.12
N LEU A 315 30.70 -0.67 -7.59
CA LEU A 315 30.41 -1.13 -8.95
C LEU A 315 30.94 -0.13 -9.99
N GLU A 316 30.69 1.17 -9.81
CA GLU A 316 31.23 2.22 -10.68
C GLU A 316 32.76 2.19 -10.69
N GLY A 317 33.41 1.99 -9.53
CA GLY A 317 34.86 1.86 -9.42
C GLY A 317 35.40 0.65 -10.19
N VAL A 318 34.72 -0.51 -10.13
CA VAL A 318 35.09 -1.69 -10.92
C VAL A 318 34.96 -1.42 -12.41
N HIS A 319 33.85 -0.82 -12.85
CA HIS A 319 33.69 -0.45 -14.27
C HIS A 319 34.76 0.51 -14.74
N LEU A 320 35.10 1.52 -13.92
CA LEU A 320 36.15 2.48 -14.26
C LEU A 320 37.52 1.78 -14.39
N ALA A 321 37.89 0.89 -13.46
CA ALA A 321 39.12 0.14 -13.53
C ALA A 321 39.20 -0.73 -14.79
N PHE A 322 38.10 -1.38 -15.17
CA PHE A 322 37.98 -2.15 -16.40
C PHE A 322 38.22 -1.31 -17.66
N HIS A 323 37.65 -0.10 -17.71
CA HIS A 323 37.83 0.82 -18.82
C HIS A 323 39.25 1.40 -18.89
N LEU A 324 39.89 1.60 -17.74
CA LEU A 324 41.26 2.07 -17.65
C LEU A 324 42.30 0.95 -17.88
N ARG A 325 41.85 -0.33 -18.02
CA ARG A 325 42.72 -1.51 -18.14
C ARG A 325 43.76 -1.62 -17.01
N LEU A 326 43.40 -1.26 -15.77
CA LEU A 326 44.19 -1.41 -14.56
C LEU A 326 44.09 -2.83 -14.01
#